data_8cf9798c42b6604755b4806ef1d40672
#
_entry.id   8cf9798c42b6604755b4806ef1d40672
#
_cell.length_a   1.000
_cell.length_b   1.000
_cell.length_c   1.000
_cell.angle_alpha   90.00
_cell.angle_beta   90.00
_cell.angle_gamma   90.00
#
_symmetry.space_group_name_H-M   'P 1'
#
loop_
_entity.id
_entity.type
_entity.pdbx_description
1 polymer ?
#
loop_
_entity_poly.entity_id
_entity_poly.type
_entity_poly.pdbx_seq_one_letter_code
_entity_poly.pdbx_strand_id
1 'polypeptide(L)'
;MSAIQNRYEFVYFFDVTNGNPNGDPDAGNMPRLDPESSKGLVTDVCLKRKIRNFVEISSENEAGYEIYVKEKSVLNLQNKRAYEALGIESEAKKLPKDEAKARDITAWMCKNFFDIRTFGAVMTTEVNSGQVRGPVQLAFAQSIDPIVPLEVSITRMAVTNEKDLEKERTMGRKYIVPYALYRVHGFISANLAAKTGFSDDDLAKLWQALQLMFEHDRSAARGEMAARKLIVFKHDSALGSQPAHKLFDAVKVERINGESGTPASGFGDYNISVVSDGLNGVSVKEYL
;
A
#
# COMPACT_ATOMS: atom_id res chain seq x y z
N MET A 1 -4.67 11.76 -21.21
CA MET A 1 -5.23 12.24 -19.91
C MET A 1 -4.25 13.25 -19.32
N SER A 2 -4.76 14.31 -18.70
CA SER A 2 -3.90 15.31 -18.03
C SER A 2 -3.55 14.79 -16.63
N ALA A 3 -2.33 15.11 -16.15
CA ALA A 3 -1.93 14.82 -14.79
C ALA A 3 -2.74 15.65 -13.80
N ILE A 4 -2.91 15.14 -12.57
CA ILE A 4 -3.58 15.87 -11.48
C ILE A 4 -2.90 17.21 -11.22
N GLN A 5 -3.68 18.23 -10.89
CA GLN A 5 -3.20 19.61 -10.72
C GLN A 5 -3.10 20.03 -9.23
N ASN A 6 -3.69 19.24 -8.33
CA ASN A 6 -3.75 19.56 -6.92
C ASN A 6 -2.88 18.58 -6.11
N ARG A 7 -2.31 19.06 -5.01
CA ARG A 7 -1.70 18.25 -3.99
C ARG A 7 -2.77 17.61 -3.10
N TYR A 8 -2.55 16.37 -2.64
CA TYR A 8 -3.43 15.69 -1.69
C TYR A 8 -2.61 15.09 -0.56
N GLU A 9 -3.20 15.07 0.63
CA GLU A 9 -2.86 14.19 1.73
C GLU A 9 -4.09 13.36 2.07
N PHE A 10 -3.86 12.21 2.71
CA PHE A 10 -4.96 11.40 3.21
C PHE A 10 -4.57 10.63 4.47
N VAL A 11 -5.58 10.37 5.28
CA VAL A 11 -5.50 9.47 6.43
C VAL A 11 -6.39 8.28 6.13
N TYR A 12 -5.81 7.09 6.21
CA TYR A 12 -6.51 5.86 5.92
C TYR A 12 -6.50 4.96 7.15
N PHE A 13 -7.67 4.42 7.47
CA PHE A 13 -7.88 3.49 8.57
C PHE A 13 -8.33 2.14 8.03
N PHE A 14 -7.71 1.10 8.55
CA PHE A 14 -8.12 -0.27 8.35
C PHE A 14 -7.93 -1.06 9.62
N ASP A 15 -8.65 -2.16 9.80
CA ASP A 15 -8.50 -3.02 10.96
C ASP A 15 -8.18 -4.46 10.58
N VAL A 16 -7.84 -5.23 11.59
CA VAL A 16 -7.63 -6.67 11.55
C VAL A 16 -8.30 -7.32 12.75
N THR A 17 -8.98 -8.44 12.51
CA THR A 17 -9.54 -9.31 13.54
C THR A 17 -8.99 -10.71 13.36
N ASN A 18 -8.37 -11.27 14.41
CA ASN A 18 -7.79 -12.62 14.43
C ASN A 18 -6.88 -12.91 13.22
N GLY A 19 -6.07 -11.93 12.83
CA GLY A 19 -5.22 -12.02 11.65
C GLY A 19 -3.81 -11.45 11.86
N ASN A 20 -2.94 -11.69 10.89
CA ASN A 20 -1.59 -11.13 10.83
C ASN A 20 -1.52 -10.14 9.64
N PRO A 21 -1.59 -8.84 9.88
CA PRO A 21 -1.65 -7.85 8.79
C PRO A 21 -0.34 -7.74 8.01
N ASN A 22 0.80 -7.94 8.68
CA ASN A 22 2.12 -7.88 8.07
C ASN A 22 3.15 -8.63 8.92
N GLY A 23 3.33 -9.92 8.64
CA GLY A 23 4.31 -10.73 9.33
C GLY A 23 5.75 -10.31 9.05
N ASP A 24 6.61 -10.54 10.04
CA ASP A 24 8.04 -10.30 9.94
C ASP A 24 8.79 -11.60 9.64
N PRO A 25 9.41 -11.76 8.45
CA PRO A 25 10.14 -12.97 8.10
C PRO A 25 11.33 -13.23 9.03
N ASP A 26 11.95 -12.19 9.58
CA ASP A 26 13.12 -12.30 10.47
C ASP A 26 12.70 -12.70 11.90
N ALA A 27 11.43 -12.52 12.25
CA ALA A 27 10.85 -12.86 13.56
C ALA A 27 9.85 -14.03 13.46
N GLY A 28 10.10 -15.03 12.63
CA GLY A 28 9.25 -16.19 12.49
C GLY A 28 7.82 -15.90 12.03
N ASN A 29 7.65 -14.84 11.25
CA ASN A 29 6.37 -14.35 10.76
C ASN A 29 5.43 -13.78 11.84
N MET A 30 5.96 -13.32 12.97
CA MET A 30 5.19 -12.55 13.96
C MET A 30 4.69 -11.23 13.35
N PRO A 31 3.54 -10.69 13.80
CA PRO A 31 3.15 -9.32 13.49
C PRO A 31 4.25 -8.34 13.88
N ARG A 32 4.55 -7.39 13.00
CA ARG A 32 5.58 -6.36 13.27
C ARG A 32 5.14 -5.44 14.39
N LEU A 33 6.04 -5.14 15.31
CA LEU A 33 5.81 -4.29 16.46
C LEU A 33 6.87 -3.18 16.52
N ASP A 34 6.44 -2.02 16.97
CA ASP A 34 7.34 -1.01 17.50
C ASP A 34 7.75 -1.42 18.93
N PRO A 35 9.04 -1.64 19.21
CA PRO A 35 9.50 -2.17 20.49
C PRO A 35 9.28 -1.21 21.67
N GLU A 36 9.16 0.09 21.43
CA GLU A 36 8.97 1.08 22.50
C GLU A 36 7.50 1.23 22.88
N SER A 37 6.63 1.37 21.87
CA SER A 37 5.21 1.62 22.09
C SER A 37 4.35 0.37 22.10
N SER A 38 4.90 -0.80 21.72
CA SER A 38 4.16 -2.03 21.47
C SER A 38 3.05 -1.90 20.44
N LYS A 39 3.07 -0.86 19.62
CA LYS A 39 2.11 -0.67 18.54
C LYS A 39 2.44 -1.56 17.35
N GLY A 40 1.41 -2.12 16.75
CA GLY A 40 1.55 -2.89 15.52
C GLY A 40 1.95 -2.03 14.34
N LEU A 41 2.82 -2.56 13.48
CA LEU A 41 3.32 -1.88 12.28
C LEU A 41 2.91 -2.65 11.02
N VAL A 42 2.50 -1.91 9.98
CA VAL A 42 2.33 -2.44 8.63
C VAL A 42 3.13 -1.56 7.67
N THR A 43 4.02 -2.17 6.90
CA THR A 43 4.91 -1.45 5.99
C THR A 43 4.14 -0.88 4.80
N ASP A 44 4.63 0.23 4.24
CA ASP A 44 4.10 0.81 3.01
C ASP A 44 4.16 -0.17 1.84
N VAL A 45 5.21 -0.99 1.78
CA VAL A 45 5.38 -2.04 0.74
C VAL A 45 4.25 -3.06 0.82
N CYS A 46 3.82 -3.46 2.03
CA CYS A 46 2.70 -4.37 2.23
C CYS A 46 1.40 -3.78 1.67
N LEU A 47 1.11 -2.50 1.97
CA LEU A 47 -0.08 -1.81 1.46
C LEU A 47 -0.01 -1.59 -0.06
N LYS A 48 1.13 -1.15 -0.57
CA LYS A 48 1.35 -0.97 -2.02
C LYS A 48 1.16 -2.28 -2.79
N ARG A 49 1.57 -3.43 -2.21
CA ARG A 49 1.32 -4.73 -2.81
C ARG A 49 -0.18 -5.03 -2.95
N LYS A 50 -0.97 -4.73 -1.90
CA LYS A 50 -2.43 -4.94 -1.94
C LYS A 50 -3.12 -4.04 -2.96
N ILE A 51 -2.67 -2.79 -3.06
CA ILE A 51 -3.15 -1.86 -4.11
C ILE A 51 -2.82 -2.42 -5.49
N ARG A 52 -1.60 -2.89 -5.73
CA ARG A 52 -1.20 -3.52 -7.00
C ARG A 52 -2.07 -4.72 -7.36
N ASN A 53 -2.28 -5.62 -6.40
CA ASN A 53 -3.11 -6.80 -6.61
C ASN A 53 -4.56 -6.42 -6.98
N PHE A 54 -5.11 -5.41 -6.30
CA PHE A 54 -6.45 -4.91 -6.61
C PHE A 54 -6.53 -4.30 -8.02
N VAL A 55 -5.55 -3.47 -8.39
CA VAL A 55 -5.51 -2.86 -9.73
C VAL A 55 -5.34 -3.92 -10.81
N GLU A 56 -4.49 -4.92 -10.61
CA GLU A 56 -4.32 -6.04 -11.54
C GLU A 56 -5.63 -6.78 -11.80
N ILE A 57 -6.44 -7.05 -10.76
CA ILE A 57 -7.73 -7.72 -10.88
C ILE A 57 -8.79 -6.81 -11.51
N SER A 58 -8.88 -5.55 -11.05
CA SER A 58 -9.95 -4.64 -11.46
C SER A 58 -9.76 -4.00 -12.82
N SER A 59 -8.55 -4.05 -13.37
CA SER A 59 -8.17 -3.45 -14.66
C SER A 59 -7.47 -4.47 -15.56
N GLU A 60 -7.86 -5.74 -15.47
CA GLU A 60 -7.33 -6.79 -16.32
C GLU A 60 -7.51 -6.44 -17.79
N ASN A 61 -6.41 -6.48 -18.55
CA ASN A 61 -6.37 -6.13 -19.99
C ASN A 61 -6.66 -4.64 -20.31
N GLU A 62 -6.78 -3.77 -19.32
CA GLU A 62 -6.91 -2.33 -19.54
C GLU A 62 -5.52 -1.72 -19.86
N ALA A 63 -5.41 -1.07 -21.01
CA ALA A 63 -4.15 -0.48 -21.46
C ALA A 63 -3.66 0.60 -20.48
N GLY A 64 -2.38 0.48 -20.06
CA GLY A 64 -1.76 1.42 -19.12
C GLY A 64 -1.95 1.06 -17.65
N TYR A 65 -2.67 -0.01 -17.32
CA TYR A 65 -2.87 -0.47 -15.93
C TYR A 65 -2.13 -1.76 -15.60
N GLU A 66 -1.15 -2.14 -16.40
CA GLU A 66 -0.27 -3.26 -16.06
C GLU A 66 0.48 -3.00 -14.75
N ILE A 67 0.84 -4.06 -14.05
CA ILE A 67 1.64 -4.00 -12.82
C ILE A 67 3.05 -4.51 -13.10
N TYR A 68 4.04 -3.66 -12.81
CA TYR A 68 5.46 -3.98 -12.99
C TYR A 68 5.98 -4.93 -11.90
N VAL A 69 5.71 -4.59 -10.62
CA VAL A 69 6.12 -5.39 -9.46
C VAL A 69 4.97 -6.31 -9.05
N LYS A 70 4.91 -7.49 -9.68
CA LYS A 70 3.90 -8.52 -9.36
C LYS A 70 4.54 -9.91 -9.19
N GLU A 71 3.78 -10.84 -8.66
CA GLU A 71 4.24 -12.21 -8.48
C GLU A 71 4.65 -12.84 -9.81
N LYS A 72 5.79 -13.54 -9.81
CA LYS A 72 6.40 -14.19 -11.00
C LYS A 72 6.77 -13.23 -12.14
N SER A 73 6.77 -11.92 -11.93
CA SER A 73 7.26 -10.97 -12.92
C SER A 73 8.79 -11.02 -13.00
N VAL A 74 9.33 -11.06 -14.22
CA VAL A 74 10.77 -10.92 -14.47
C VAL A 74 11.03 -9.48 -14.90
N LEU A 75 11.56 -8.66 -14.02
CA LEU A 75 11.68 -7.20 -14.22
C LEU A 75 12.52 -6.84 -15.45
N ASN A 76 13.61 -7.55 -15.73
CA ASN A 76 14.41 -7.31 -16.93
C ASN A 76 13.63 -7.57 -18.24
N LEU A 77 12.71 -8.53 -18.25
CA LEU A 77 11.84 -8.76 -19.41
C LEU A 77 10.83 -7.61 -19.57
N GLN A 78 10.30 -7.08 -18.47
CA GLN A 78 9.41 -5.91 -18.54
C GLN A 78 10.18 -4.68 -19.05
N ASN A 79 11.38 -4.45 -18.55
CA ASN A 79 12.24 -3.35 -19.01
C ASN A 79 12.55 -3.47 -20.51
N LYS A 80 12.85 -4.68 -20.99
CA LYS A 80 13.17 -4.94 -22.39
C LYS A 80 12.03 -4.57 -23.34
N ARG A 81 10.77 -4.73 -22.91
CA ARG A 81 9.59 -4.33 -23.69
C ARG A 81 9.62 -2.86 -24.10
N ALA A 82 10.10 -1.95 -23.22
CA ALA A 82 10.22 -0.54 -23.55
C ALA A 82 11.22 -0.29 -24.69
N TYR A 83 12.37 -0.98 -24.67
CA TYR A 83 13.37 -0.88 -25.71
C TYR A 83 12.87 -1.43 -27.05
N GLU A 84 12.23 -2.59 -27.03
CA GLU A 84 11.63 -3.22 -28.22
C GLU A 84 10.56 -2.33 -28.85
N ALA A 85 9.67 -1.76 -28.02
CA ALA A 85 8.59 -0.89 -28.49
C ALA A 85 9.09 0.41 -29.12
N LEU A 86 10.23 0.91 -28.68
CA LEU A 86 10.86 2.14 -29.17
C LEU A 86 11.90 1.92 -30.25
N GLY A 87 12.23 0.64 -30.59
CA GLY A 87 13.25 0.30 -31.55
C GLY A 87 14.67 0.72 -31.11
N ILE A 88 14.94 0.65 -29.79
CA ILE A 88 16.21 1.04 -29.18
C ILE A 88 16.96 -0.24 -28.74
N GLU A 89 18.25 -0.34 -29.05
CA GLU A 89 19.09 -1.41 -28.52
C GLU A 89 19.47 -1.14 -27.06
N SER A 90 19.35 -2.16 -26.20
CA SER A 90 19.74 -2.06 -24.79
C SER A 90 21.19 -2.43 -24.58
N GLU A 91 21.95 -1.61 -23.86
CA GLU A 91 23.26 -1.94 -23.31
C GLU A 91 23.12 -2.41 -21.86
N ALA A 92 23.90 -3.43 -21.47
CA ALA A 92 23.89 -3.96 -20.11
C ALA A 92 24.16 -2.87 -19.06
N LYS A 93 23.27 -2.72 -18.11
CA LYS A 93 23.33 -1.78 -16.96
C LYS A 93 23.39 -0.31 -17.31
N LYS A 94 23.25 0.08 -18.58
CA LYS A 94 23.34 1.47 -19.01
C LYS A 94 22.04 1.93 -19.65
N LEU A 95 21.70 3.20 -19.40
CA LEU A 95 20.72 3.93 -20.19
C LEU A 95 21.39 4.41 -21.49
N PRO A 96 20.62 4.63 -22.55
CA PRO A 96 21.13 5.30 -23.75
C PRO A 96 21.82 6.62 -23.39
N LYS A 97 22.94 6.92 -24.05
CA LYS A 97 23.66 8.20 -23.89
C LYS A 97 22.84 9.39 -24.36
N ASP A 98 21.95 9.17 -25.32
CA ASP A 98 20.96 10.13 -25.77
C ASP A 98 19.88 10.32 -24.71
N GLU A 99 19.85 11.50 -24.11
CA GLU A 99 18.90 11.84 -23.04
C GLU A 99 17.43 11.79 -23.50
N ALA A 100 17.16 12.05 -24.78
CA ALA A 100 15.80 11.97 -25.31
C ALA A 100 15.33 10.51 -25.31
N LYS A 101 16.14 9.61 -25.83
CA LYS A 101 15.85 8.16 -25.81
C LYS A 101 15.73 7.61 -24.38
N ALA A 102 16.58 8.06 -23.47
CA ALA A 102 16.51 7.65 -22.07
C ALA A 102 15.19 8.10 -21.41
N ARG A 103 14.71 9.33 -21.70
CA ARG A 103 13.43 9.85 -21.26
C ARG A 103 12.25 9.09 -21.87
N ASP A 104 12.34 8.77 -23.17
CA ASP A 104 11.28 8.03 -23.87
C ASP A 104 11.08 6.62 -23.28
N ILE A 105 12.16 5.92 -22.91
CA ILE A 105 12.11 4.62 -22.23
C ILE A 105 11.38 4.77 -20.89
N THR A 106 11.79 5.71 -20.08
CA THR A 106 11.18 5.94 -18.76
C THR A 106 9.72 6.36 -18.89
N ALA A 107 9.38 7.21 -19.88
CA ALA A 107 8.02 7.63 -20.17
C ALA A 107 7.15 6.44 -20.64
N TRP A 108 7.70 5.54 -21.46
CA TRP A 108 7.01 4.33 -21.88
C TRP A 108 6.69 3.43 -20.67
N MET A 109 7.62 3.28 -19.74
CA MET A 109 7.39 2.52 -18.51
C MET A 109 6.26 3.15 -17.66
N CYS A 110 6.27 4.47 -17.47
CA CYS A 110 5.20 5.17 -16.77
C CYS A 110 3.84 5.02 -17.48
N LYS A 111 3.81 5.07 -18.82
CA LYS A 111 2.58 4.96 -19.60
C LYS A 111 1.91 3.60 -19.47
N ASN A 112 2.69 2.53 -19.41
CA ASN A 112 2.16 1.16 -19.45
C ASN A 112 1.96 0.55 -18.06
N PHE A 113 2.76 0.96 -17.06
CA PHE A 113 2.71 0.40 -15.71
C PHE A 113 2.14 1.37 -14.70
N PHE A 114 0.95 1.05 -14.17
CA PHE A 114 0.26 1.86 -13.16
C PHE A 114 1.13 2.11 -11.93
N ASP A 115 1.78 1.06 -11.40
CA ASP A 115 2.55 1.16 -10.17
C ASP A 115 3.84 1.97 -10.33
N ILE A 116 4.45 1.99 -11.51
CA ILE A 116 5.60 2.86 -11.80
C ILE A 116 5.19 4.32 -11.78
N ARG A 117 4.12 4.70 -12.51
CA ARG A 117 3.70 6.11 -12.55
C ARG A 117 3.07 6.58 -11.24
N THR A 118 2.56 5.63 -10.41
CA THR A 118 1.93 5.93 -9.12
C THR A 118 2.94 6.01 -7.98
N PHE A 119 3.71 4.95 -7.76
CA PHE A 119 4.61 4.81 -6.61
C PHE A 119 6.07 5.09 -6.94
N GLY A 120 6.41 5.04 -8.22
CA GLY A 120 7.78 5.07 -8.69
C GLY A 120 8.47 3.70 -8.66
N ALA A 121 9.61 3.63 -9.32
CA ALA A 121 10.45 2.45 -9.32
C ALA A 121 11.92 2.80 -9.59
N VAL A 122 12.83 1.99 -9.06
CA VAL A 122 14.24 1.97 -9.42
C VAL A 122 14.44 0.81 -10.39
N MET A 123 14.57 1.12 -11.68
CA MET A 123 14.64 0.13 -12.76
C MET A 123 16.08 0.01 -13.33
N THR A 124 17.08 0.27 -12.46
CA THR A 124 18.51 0.23 -12.81
C THR A 124 19.06 -1.18 -12.65
N THR A 125 18.45 -2.14 -13.34
CA THR A 125 18.83 -3.55 -13.36
C THR A 125 19.71 -3.86 -14.57
N GLU A 126 19.86 -5.13 -14.97
CA GLU A 126 20.66 -5.52 -16.14
C GLU A 126 20.16 -4.84 -17.43
N VAL A 127 18.83 -4.75 -17.60
CA VAL A 127 18.20 -3.88 -18.61
C VAL A 127 17.74 -2.63 -17.90
N ASN A 128 18.47 -1.52 -18.08
CA ASN A 128 18.25 -0.29 -17.33
C ASN A 128 17.18 0.59 -18.01
N SER A 129 16.07 0.84 -17.32
CA SER A 129 14.98 1.74 -17.75
C SER A 129 14.89 3.00 -16.90
N GLY A 130 15.94 3.30 -16.11
CA GLY A 130 16.05 4.53 -15.33
C GLY A 130 15.40 4.44 -13.95
N GLN A 131 15.04 5.60 -13.42
CA GLN A 131 14.42 5.76 -12.11
C GLN A 131 13.22 6.71 -12.22
N VAL A 132 12.16 6.35 -11.53
CA VAL A 132 10.95 7.17 -11.42
C VAL A 132 10.64 7.42 -9.96
N ARG A 133 10.47 8.68 -9.59
CA ARG A 133 9.90 9.07 -8.30
C ARG A 133 8.40 9.28 -8.48
N GLY A 134 7.61 8.36 -7.94
CA GLY A 134 6.14 8.43 -8.06
C GLY A 134 5.52 9.49 -7.16
N PRO A 135 4.36 10.04 -7.55
CA PRO A 135 3.63 11.04 -6.80
C PRO A 135 3.04 10.52 -5.49
N VAL A 136 2.68 9.24 -5.40
CA VAL A 136 1.98 8.66 -4.25
C VAL A 136 2.97 8.00 -3.31
N GLN A 137 3.01 8.47 -2.07
CA GLN A 137 3.82 7.89 -1.00
C GLN A 137 2.97 7.60 0.22
N LEU A 138 3.25 6.48 0.88
CA LEU A 138 2.62 6.04 2.11
C LEU A 138 3.66 5.98 3.23
N ALA A 139 3.30 6.43 4.42
CA ALA A 139 4.04 6.10 5.63
C ALA A 139 3.74 4.65 6.06
N PHE A 140 4.49 4.11 7.02
CA PHE A 140 4.10 2.88 7.68
C PHE A 140 2.79 3.09 8.42
N ALA A 141 1.90 2.10 8.37
CA ALA A 141 0.73 2.08 9.24
C ALA A 141 1.15 1.73 10.66
N GLN A 142 0.53 2.39 11.62
CA GLN A 142 0.72 2.10 13.03
C GLN A 142 -0.64 1.88 13.69
N SER A 143 -0.74 0.89 14.59
CA SER A 143 -1.98 0.68 15.33
C SER A 143 -2.27 1.86 16.28
N ILE A 144 -3.55 2.14 16.49
CA ILE A 144 -3.97 3.21 17.41
C ILE A 144 -3.55 2.85 18.83
N ASP A 145 -3.87 1.65 19.27
CA ASP A 145 -3.50 1.12 20.58
C ASP A 145 -2.34 0.13 20.47
N PRO A 146 -1.60 -0.14 21.55
CA PRO A 146 -0.66 -1.25 21.64
C PRO A 146 -1.36 -2.58 21.31
N ILE A 147 -0.64 -3.52 20.70
CA ILE A 147 -1.17 -4.86 20.40
C ILE A 147 -0.39 -5.94 21.15
N VAL A 148 -1.06 -7.03 21.46
CA VAL A 148 -0.46 -8.22 22.03
C VAL A 148 -0.74 -9.38 21.05
N PRO A 149 0.23 -9.77 20.21
CA PRO A 149 0.07 -10.91 19.32
C PRO A 149 -0.08 -12.21 20.11
N LEU A 150 -0.98 -13.09 19.64
CA LEU A 150 -1.15 -14.42 20.17
C LEU A 150 -0.44 -15.43 19.26
N GLU A 151 0.30 -16.35 19.88
CA GLU A 151 0.80 -17.55 19.22
C GLU A 151 -0.23 -18.66 19.36
N VAL A 152 -0.70 -19.21 18.24
CA VAL A 152 -1.70 -20.25 18.19
C VAL A 152 -1.13 -21.47 17.50
N SER A 153 -1.11 -22.61 18.20
CA SER A 153 -0.73 -23.89 17.60
C SER A 153 -1.84 -24.42 16.70
N ILE A 154 -1.47 -24.88 15.51
CA ILE A 154 -2.37 -25.49 14.54
C ILE A 154 -1.86 -26.88 14.17
N THR A 155 -2.78 -27.79 13.86
CA THR A 155 -2.46 -29.18 13.54
C THR A 155 -2.94 -29.51 12.13
N ARG A 156 -2.04 -30.01 11.29
CA ARG A 156 -2.39 -30.59 10.00
C ARG A 156 -2.76 -32.04 10.16
N MET A 157 -3.93 -32.43 9.70
CA MET A 157 -4.46 -33.79 9.82
C MET A 157 -3.80 -34.77 8.85
N ALA A 158 -3.31 -34.28 7.70
CA ALA A 158 -2.72 -35.14 6.67
C ALA A 158 -1.19 -35.18 6.79
N VAL A 159 -0.62 -36.33 6.48
CA VAL A 159 0.83 -36.53 6.34
C VAL A 159 1.29 -36.19 4.91
N THR A 160 2.59 -35.99 4.72
CA THR A 160 3.15 -35.65 3.41
C THR A 160 3.53 -36.87 2.60
N ASN A 161 4.01 -37.93 3.27
CA ASN A 161 4.49 -39.15 2.67
C ASN A 161 3.78 -40.37 3.25
N GLU A 162 3.63 -41.44 2.47
CA GLU A 162 3.02 -42.71 2.88
C GLU A 162 3.71 -43.35 4.12
N LYS A 163 5.04 -43.23 4.18
CA LYS A 163 5.82 -43.76 5.34
C LYS A 163 5.52 -43.04 6.67
N ASP A 164 4.81 -41.93 6.61
CA ASP A 164 4.47 -41.11 7.78
C ASP A 164 3.02 -41.33 8.23
N LEU A 165 2.27 -42.29 7.62
CA LEU A 165 0.85 -42.55 7.91
C LEU A 165 0.59 -42.88 9.39
N GLU A 166 1.52 -43.56 10.04
CA GLU A 166 1.41 -43.96 11.45
C GLU A 166 2.04 -42.93 12.42
N LYS A 167 2.67 -41.84 11.87
CA LYS A 167 3.28 -40.80 12.71
C LYS A 167 2.25 -39.82 13.24
N GLU A 168 2.65 -39.14 14.31
CA GLU A 168 1.88 -38.03 14.86
C GLU A 168 1.67 -36.93 13.85
N ARG A 169 0.56 -36.22 14.01
CA ARG A 169 0.16 -35.10 13.14
C ARG A 169 1.19 -33.97 13.16
N THR A 170 1.40 -33.31 12.03
CA THR A 170 2.32 -32.18 11.93
C THR A 170 1.72 -30.97 12.61
N MET A 171 2.41 -30.44 13.61
CA MET A 171 2.03 -29.16 14.25
C MET A 171 2.69 -27.99 13.54
N GLY A 172 1.99 -26.89 13.48
CA GLY A 172 2.46 -25.60 13.02
C GLY A 172 2.04 -24.49 14.00
N ARG A 173 2.52 -23.29 13.78
CA ARG A 173 2.19 -22.10 14.59
C ARG A 173 1.67 -21.00 13.70
N LYS A 174 0.71 -20.24 14.23
CA LYS A 174 0.24 -18.98 13.66
C LYS A 174 0.36 -17.88 14.70
N TYR A 175 0.72 -16.71 14.25
CA TYR A 175 0.68 -15.52 15.06
C TYR A 175 -0.47 -14.64 14.56
N ILE A 176 -1.33 -14.21 15.46
CA ILE A 176 -2.48 -13.39 15.16
C ILE A 176 -2.54 -12.17 16.08
N VAL A 177 -3.10 -11.09 15.57
CA VAL A 177 -3.56 -9.93 16.32
C VAL A 177 -5.06 -10.14 16.58
N PRO A 178 -5.53 -10.21 17.85
CA PRO A 178 -6.96 -10.41 18.14
C PRO A 178 -7.82 -9.31 17.53
N TYR A 179 -7.47 -8.06 17.78
CA TYR A 179 -8.04 -6.89 17.11
C TYR A 179 -7.02 -5.74 17.10
N ALA A 180 -6.98 -4.98 16.02
CA ALA A 180 -6.27 -3.70 15.98
C ALA A 180 -6.81 -2.80 14.86
N LEU A 181 -6.96 -1.52 15.16
CA LEU A 181 -7.21 -0.45 14.20
C LEU A 181 -5.88 0.21 13.84
N TYR A 182 -5.56 0.28 12.55
CA TYR A 182 -4.34 0.89 12.00
C TYR A 182 -4.64 2.21 11.32
N ARG A 183 -3.73 3.17 11.46
CA ARG A 183 -3.75 4.48 10.81
C ARG A 183 -2.55 4.61 9.88
N VAL A 184 -2.77 5.09 8.66
CA VAL A 184 -1.76 5.37 7.63
C VAL A 184 -1.86 6.80 7.19
N HIS A 185 -0.73 7.45 6.96
CA HIS A 185 -0.65 8.74 6.30
C HIS A 185 -0.18 8.55 4.85
N GLY A 186 -0.85 9.19 3.92
CA GLY A 186 -0.48 9.20 2.52
C GLY A 186 -0.34 10.60 1.95
N PHE A 187 0.51 10.71 0.92
CA PHE A 187 0.88 11.96 0.30
C PHE A 187 0.82 11.80 -1.23
N ILE A 188 0.28 12.81 -1.92
CA ILE A 188 0.21 12.81 -3.38
C ILE A 188 0.68 14.18 -3.91
N SER A 189 1.77 14.17 -4.66
CA SER A 189 2.41 15.35 -5.22
C SER A 189 1.97 15.61 -6.66
N ALA A 190 1.27 16.72 -6.92
CA ALA A 190 0.93 17.15 -8.27
C ALA A 190 2.17 17.39 -9.15
N ASN A 191 3.25 17.93 -8.57
CA ASN A 191 4.50 18.18 -9.31
C ASN A 191 5.18 16.88 -9.77
N LEU A 192 5.07 15.79 -9.01
CA LEU A 192 5.57 14.48 -9.42
C LEU A 192 4.60 13.79 -10.39
N ALA A 193 3.28 13.96 -10.19
CA ALA A 193 2.27 13.49 -11.13
C ALA A 193 2.45 14.05 -12.54
N ALA A 194 2.78 15.35 -12.65
CA ALA A 194 3.10 15.98 -13.93
C ALA A 194 4.30 15.31 -14.65
N LYS A 195 5.25 14.73 -13.91
CA LYS A 195 6.41 14.02 -14.47
C LYS A 195 6.13 12.59 -14.87
N THR A 196 5.21 11.93 -14.17
CA THR A 196 4.91 10.50 -14.39
C THR A 196 3.69 10.27 -15.26
N GLY A 197 2.84 11.30 -15.42
CA GLY A 197 1.55 11.17 -16.10
C GLY A 197 0.43 10.63 -15.22
N PHE A 198 0.58 10.61 -13.87
CA PHE A 198 -0.46 10.19 -12.94
C PHE A 198 -1.68 11.11 -13.05
N SER A 199 -2.80 10.55 -13.47
CA SER A 199 -4.02 11.26 -13.85
C SER A 199 -5.11 11.24 -12.78
N ASP A 200 -6.22 11.95 -13.02
CA ASP A 200 -7.42 11.89 -12.17
C ASP A 200 -8.07 10.50 -12.21
N ASP A 201 -7.96 9.75 -13.31
CA ASP A 201 -8.44 8.37 -13.39
C ASP A 201 -7.58 7.44 -12.54
N ASP A 202 -6.25 7.63 -12.53
CA ASP A 202 -5.34 6.90 -11.64
C ASP A 202 -5.63 7.21 -10.17
N LEU A 203 -5.95 8.48 -9.88
CA LEU A 203 -6.33 8.91 -8.54
C LEU A 203 -7.63 8.26 -8.10
N ALA A 204 -8.64 8.20 -8.98
CA ALA A 204 -9.90 7.52 -8.70
C ALA A 204 -9.69 6.01 -8.47
N LYS A 205 -8.83 5.37 -9.28
CA LYS A 205 -8.45 3.96 -9.11
C LYS A 205 -7.71 3.71 -7.79
N LEU A 206 -6.84 4.63 -7.36
CA LEU A 206 -6.18 4.57 -6.05
C LEU A 206 -7.19 4.63 -4.90
N TRP A 207 -8.17 5.54 -4.96
CA TRP A 207 -9.22 5.62 -3.94
C TRP A 207 -10.08 4.36 -3.90
N GLN A 208 -10.43 3.81 -5.05
CA GLN A 208 -11.15 2.53 -5.15
C GLN A 208 -10.32 1.38 -4.55
N ALA A 209 -9.03 1.32 -4.87
CA ALA A 209 -8.15 0.30 -4.33
C ALA A 209 -8.06 0.36 -2.80
N LEU A 210 -7.90 1.55 -2.21
CA LEU A 210 -7.86 1.72 -0.75
C LEU A 210 -9.17 1.30 -0.07
N GLN A 211 -10.31 1.44 -0.74
CA GLN A 211 -11.60 1.02 -0.20
C GLN A 211 -11.83 -0.50 -0.29
N LEU A 212 -11.33 -1.16 -1.33
CA LEU A 212 -11.74 -2.52 -1.69
C LEU A 212 -10.61 -3.55 -1.66
N MET A 213 -9.34 -3.17 -1.52
CA MET A 213 -8.21 -4.08 -1.66
C MET A 213 -8.23 -5.26 -0.68
N PHE A 214 -8.78 -5.10 0.53
CA PHE A 214 -8.84 -6.17 1.51
C PHE A 214 -9.90 -7.23 1.16
N GLU A 215 -10.93 -6.89 0.37
CA GLU A 215 -11.95 -7.85 -0.06
C GLU A 215 -11.35 -8.92 -0.98
N HIS A 216 -10.27 -8.62 -1.68
CA HIS A 216 -9.58 -9.49 -2.62
C HIS A 216 -8.25 -10.06 -2.10
N ASP A 217 -7.79 -9.67 -0.89
CA ASP A 217 -6.52 -10.10 -0.28
C ASP A 217 -6.73 -11.13 0.86
N ARG A 218 -7.83 -11.86 0.87
CA ARG A 218 -8.14 -12.83 1.91
C ARG A 218 -7.21 -14.04 1.88
N SER A 219 -6.74 -14.45 3.03
CA SER A 219 -5.93 -15.65 3.22
C SER A 219 -6.11 -16.21 4.62
N ALA A 220 -5.55 -17.39 4.88
CA ALA A 220 -5.61 -18.02 6.21
C ALA A 220 -4.99 -17.14 7.34
N ALA A 221 -4.08 -16.22 7.00
CA ALA A 221 -3.49 -15.27 7.94
C ALA A 221 -4.20 -13.90 7.93
N ARG A 222 -5.00 -13.60 6.92
CA ARG A 222 -5.69 -12.33 6.69
C ARG A 222 -7.14 -12.55 6.33
N GLY A 223 -7.86 -13.31 7.17
CA GLY A 223 -9.26 -13.63 6.95
C GLY A 223 -10.17 -12.41 7.11
N GLU A 224 -9.95 -11.65 8.17
CA GLU A 224 -10.76 -10.49 8.52
C GLU A 224 -9.89 -9.24 8.61
N MET A 225 -9.68 -8.61 7.47
CA MET A 225 -9.16 -7.25 7.36
C MET A 225 -10.15 -6.42 6.58
N ALA A 226 -10.40 -5.18 7.01
CA ALA A 226 -11.34 -4.29 6.35
C ALA A 226 -10.85 -2.84 6.33
N ALA A 227 -11.12 -2.15 5.23
CA ALA A 227 -11.03 -0.71 5.15
C ALA A 227 -12.14 -0.09 6.01
N ARG A 228 -11.80 0.88 6.86
CA ARG A 228 -12.75 1.46 7.81
C ARG A 228 -13.05 2.91 7.55
N LYS A 229 -12.04 3.70 7.19
CA LYS A 229 -12.24 5.11 6.85
C LYS A 229 -11.09 5.61 5.96
N LEU A 230 -11.43 6.45 5.00
CA LEU A 230 -10.46 7.15 4.15
C LEU A 230 -10.84 8.63 4.15
N ILE A 231 -9.98 9.47 4.72
CA ILE A 231 -10.16 10.91 4.81
C ILE A 231 -9.15 11.55 3.88
N VAL A 232 -9.63 12.26 2.87
CA VAL A 232 -8.82 12.89 1.83
C VAL A 232 -8.86 14.39 1.98
N PHE A 233 -7.70 15.01 2.01
CA PHE A 233 -7.48 16.45 2.01
C PHE A 233 -6.99 16.86 0.63
N LYS A 234 -7.79 17.61 -0.12
CA LYS A 234 -7.42 18.18 -1.41
C LYS A 234 -7.06 19.64 -1.23
N HIS A 235 -5.84 20.01 -1.59
CA HIS A 235 -5.41 21.41 -1.63
C HIS A 235 -5.91 22.12 -2.89
N ASP A 236 -6.07 23.44 -2.81
CA ASP A 236 -6.46 24.28 -3.94
C ASP A 236 -5.32 24.52 -4.94
N SER A 237 -4.09 24.08 -4.61
CA SER A 237 -2.90 24.27 -5.44
C SER A 237 -1.99 23.04 -5.51
N ALA A 238 -1.09 23.04 -6.50
CA ALA A 238 -0.09 21.98 -6.69
C ALA A 238 0.96 21.93 -5.56
N LEU A 239 1.29 23.06 -4.94
CA LEU A 239 2.24 23.15 -3.83
C LEU A 239 1.59 22.85 -2.48
N GLY A 240 0.26 23.02 -2.40
CA GLY A 240 -0.50 22.86 -1.17
C GLY A 240 -0.62 24.16 -0.38
N SER A 241 -1.70 24.27 0.38
CA SER A 241 -2.08 25.46 1.16
C SER A 241 -1.75 25.32 2.65
N GLN A 242 -1.60 24.07 3.13
CA GLN A 242 -1.33 23.75 4.55
C GLN A 242 -0.21 22.70 4.65
N PRO A 243 0.58 22.72 5.73
CA PRO A 243 1.53 21.63 6.03
C PRO A 243 0.77 20.33 6.41
N ALA A 244 1.28 19.19 5.96
CA ALA A 244 0.64 17.89 6.12
C ALA A 244 0.34 17.52 7.59
N HIS A 245 1.26 17.85 8.52
CA HIS A 245 1.05 17.54 9.95
C HIS A 245 -0.23 18.18 10.51
N LYS A 246 -0.59 19.42 10.10
CA LYS A 246 -1.84 20.07 10.55
C LYS A 246 -3.07 19.31 10.08
N LEU A 247 -3.02 18.76 8.85
CA LEU A 247 -4.11 17.96 8.30
C LEU A 247 -4.26 16.63 9.06
N PHE A 248 -3.14 16.01 9.39
CA PHE A 248 -3.13 14.77 10.16
C PHE A 248 -3.55 15.00 11.62
N ASP A 249 -3.14 16.11 12.23
CA ASP A 249 -3.55 16.51 13.58
C ASP A 249 -5.04 16.88 13.67
N ALA A 250 -5.65 17.28 12.55
CA ALA A 250 -7.08 17.54 12.47
C ALA A 250 -7.93 16.26 12.57
N VAL A 251 -7.35 15.08 12.26
CA VAL A 251 -8.03 13.79 12.40
C VAL A 251 -7.85 13.27 13.81
N LYS A 252 -8.91 13.29 14.60
CA LYS A 252 -8.95 12.81 15.99
C LYS A 252 -9.48 11.38 16.03
N VAL A 253 -8.87 10.58 16.89
CA VAL A 253 -9.31 9.19 17.17
C VAL A 253 -9.48 9.09 18.68
N GLU A 254 -10.68 8.79 19.13
CA GLU A 254 -11.04 8.68 20.54
C GLU A 254 -11.63 7.30 20.82
N ARG A 255 -11.31 6.74 21.98
CA ARG A 255 -11.97 5.53 22.49
C ARG A 255 -13.30 5.94 23.11
N ILE A 256 -14.39 5.32 22.68
CA ILE A 256 -15.75 5.62 23.17
C ILE A 256 -16.33 4.53 24.07
N ASN A 257 -15.83 3.30 23.94
CA ASN A 257 -16.28 2.15 24.72
C ASN A 257 -15.09 1.52 25.44
N GLY A 258 -15.31 1.17 26.67
CA GLY A 258 -14.32 0.49 27.52
C GLY A 258 -13.78 1.35 28.65
N GLU A 259 -13.57 0.73 29.80
CA GLU A 259 -12.83 1.33 30.92
C GLU A 259 -11.38 1.55 30.53
N SER A 260 -10.70 2.48 31.20
CA SER A 260 -9.27 2.73 30.98
C SER A 260 -8.47 1.42 31.09
N GLY A 261 -7.77 1.04 30.02
CA GLY A 261 -6.96 -0.19 29.95
C GLY A 261 -7.65 -1.40 29.33
N THR A 262 -8.96 -1.36 29.00
CA THR A 262 -9.62 -2.44 28.27
C THR A 262 -9.21 -2.42 26.80
N PRO A 263 -8.69 -3.52 26.21
CA PRO A 263 -8.37 -3.59 24.79
C PRO A 263 -9.61 -3.34 23.91
N ALA A 264 -9.39 -2.75 22.73
CA ALA A 264 -10.46 -2.65 21.74
C ALA A 264 -10.81 -4.04 21.18
N SER A 265 -12.08 -4.25 20.90
CA SER A 265 -12.62 -5.50 20.34
C SER A 265 -13.18 -5.34 18.92
N GLY A 266 -13.40 -4.10 18.49
CA GLY A 266 -13.97 -3.79 17.19
C GLY A 266 -13.86 -2.31 16.82
N PHE A 267 -14.18 -1.99 15.57
CA PHE A 267 -14.17 -0.62 15.07
C PHE A 267 -15.14 0.31 15.82
N GLY A 268 -16.25 -0.24 16.29
CA GLY A 268 -17.25 0.48 17.09
C GLY A 268 -16.74 1.04 18.44
N ASP A 269 -15.55 0.63 18.89
CA ASP A 269 -14.89 1.15 20.09
C ASP A 269 -14.17 2.48 19.86
N TYR A 270 -14.15 2.99 18.61
CA TYR A 270 -13.48 4.23 18.22
C TYR A 270 -14.46 5.23 17.63
N ASN A 271 -14.26 6.50 17.97
CA ASN A 271 -14.82 7.63 17.26
C ASN A 271 -13.71 8.32 16.46
N ILE A 272 -13.91 8.45 15.14
CA ILE A 272 -12.98 9.15 14.27
C ILE A 272 -13.67 10.39 13.72
N SER A 273 -13.13 11.55 14.05
CA SER A 273 -13.67 12.85 13.64
C SER A 273 -12.62 13.73 12.97
N VAL A 274 -13.06 14.68 12.17
CA VAL A 274 -12.21 15.68 11.53
C VAL A 274 -12.56 17.07 12.02
N VAL A 275 -11.58 17.76 12.59
CA VAL A 275 -11.71 19.18 12.97
C VAL A 275 -11.23 20.01 11.79
N SER A 276 -12.16 20.47 10.94
CA SER A 276 -11.85 21.21 9.71
C SER A 276 -11.61 22.70 9.92
N ASP A 277 -11.85 23.22 11.11
CA ASP A 277 -11.67 24.63 11.42
C ASP A 277 -10.21 25.06 11.24
N GLY A 278 -9.99 26.11 10.46
CA GLY A 278 -8.63 26.64 10.17
C GLY A 278 -7.90 25.95 9.04
N LEU A 279 -8.48 24.98 8.33
CA LEU A 279 -7.88 24.34 7.15
C LEU A 279 -8.16 25.14 5.87
N ASN A 280 -7.70 26.40 5.84
CA ASN A 280 -7.90 27.30 4.69
C ASN A 280 -7.21 26.77 3.43
N GLY A 281 -7.90 26.78 2.28
CA GLY A 281 -7.38 26.32 1.00
C GLY A 281 -7.27 24.78 0.89
N VAL A 282 -8.05 24.07 1.73
CA VAL A 282 -8.10 22.60 1.71
C VAL A 282 -9.57 22.16 1.83
N SER A 283 -9.99 21.31 0.92
CA SER A 283 -11.28 20.62 1.01
C SER A 283 -11.09 19.20 1.56
N VAL A 284 -12.02 18.80 2.40
CA VAL A 284 -12.02 17.47 3.04
C VAL A 284 -13.11 16.61 2.40
N LYS A 285 -12.75 15.38 2.04
CA LYS A 285 -13.71 14.37 1.58
C LYS A 285 -13.49 13.08 2.36
N GLU A 286 -14.56 12.53 2.88
CA GLU A 286 -14.56 11.23 3.54
C GLU A 286 -15.15 10.18 2.62
N TYR A 287 -14.50 9.00 2.61
CA TYR A 287 -14.96 7.78 1.96
C TYR A 287 -15.06 6.69 3.02
N LEU A 288 -16.07 5.83 2.94
CA LEU A 288 -16.37 4.79 3.95
C LEU A 288 -16.90 5.33 5.27
#